data_1f6d1b739431d2c695c2b6b53a94bffe
#
_entry.id   1f6d1b739431d2c695c2b6b53a94bffe
#
_cell.length_a   1.000
_cell.length_b   1.000
_cell.length_c   1.000
_cell.angle_alpha   90.00
_cell.angle_beta   90.00
_cell.angle_gamma   90.00
#
_symmetry.space_group_name_H-M   'P 1'
#
loop_
_entity.id
_entity.type
_entity.pdbx_description
1 polymer ?
#
loop_
_entity_poly.entity_id
_entity_poly.type
_entity_poly.pdbx_seq_one_letter_code
_entity_poly.pdbx_strand_id
1 'polypeptide(L)'
;MLNYIALLIPLFLVLIALEWRYSLIQNDNRYKISNTAINMAIGAMDQVGALAYLAVFYFALNFSKTHFEIFHLPNDWRQWLLAAIVIDFVSYWYHRFSHRNHLLWAGHVTHHSSNHFNFSNGFRTSPFQGLFRIPFYLPLPMLGFDPLILVVTFKVTGLWDFLVHTSYINKLGPLETVFVTPSHHRVHHGKNECYIDKNYGSILILWDKLFGTFQEEKETVVYGVKSDYQDSNPVNAIFYHFRWLIKTCITSTSWKIGRAHV
;
A
#
# COMPACT_ATOMS: atom_id res chain seq x y z
N MET A 1 -18.61 12.87 3.12
CA MET A 1 -17.35 12.38 2.51
C MET A 1 -17.10 10.90 2.75
N LEU A 2 -17.21 10.37 3.98
CA LEU A 2 -17.09 8.92 4.27
C LEU A 2 -18.04 8.05 3.40
N ASN A 3 -19.23 8.55 3.07
CA ASN A 3 -20.23 7.80 2.31
C ASN A 3 -19.82 7.47 0.86
N TYR A 4 -19.04 8.31 0.19
CA TYR A 4 -18.68 8.06 -1.22
C TYR A 4 -17.67 6.96 -1.39
N ILE A 5 -16.73 6.78 -0.43
CA ILE A 5 -15.74 5.70 -0.48
C ILE A 5 -16.40 4.37 -0.10
N ALA A 6 -17.34 4.39 0.85
CA ALA A 6 -18.15 3.22 1.16
C ALA A 6 -18.95 2.71 -0.05
N LEU A 7 -19.34 3.60 -0.98
CA LEU A 7 -20.01 3.21 -2.23
C LEU A 7 -19.09 2.43 -3.20
N LEU A 8 -17.77 2.55 -3.06
CA LEU A 8 -16.80 1.82 -3.89
C LEU A 8 -16.54 0.39 -3.37
N ILE A 9 -16.82 0.09 -2.10
CA ILE A 9 -16.67 -1.25 -1.55
C ILE A 9 -17.50 -2.28 -2.34
N PRO A 10 -18.79 -2.04 -2.65
CA PRO A 10 -19.56 -2.98 -3.49
C PRO A 10 -18.92 -3.21 -4.87
N LEU A 11 -18.37 -2.16 -5.49
CA LEU A 11 -17.66 -2.29 -6.77
C LEU A 11 -16.44 -3.20 -6.64
N PHE A 12 -15.63 -3.02 -5.60
CA PHE A 12 -14.46 -3.87 -5.35
C PHE A 12 -14.87 -5.32 -5.08
N LEU A 13 -15.94 -5.56 -4.32
CA LEU A 13 -16.46 -6.92 -4.09
C LEU A 13 -16.94 -7.57 -5.38
N VAL A 14 -17.57 -6.80 -6.27
CA VAL A 14 -17.97 -7.28 -7.60
C VAL A 14 -16.73 -7.64 -8.43
N LEU A 15 -15.70 -6.81 -8.46
CA LEU A 15 -14.47 -7.10 -9.20
C LEU A 15 -13.77 -8.35 -8.66
N ILE A 16 -13.69 -8.54 -7.34
CA ILE A 16 -13.16 -9.76 -6.71
C ILE A 16 -14.01 -10.98 -7.12
N ALA A 17 -15.33 -10.89 -7.08
CA ALA A 17 -16.21 -11.99 -7.45
C ALA A 17 -16.08 -12.37 -8.93
N LEU A 18 -15.95 -11.38 -9.81
CA LEU A 18 -15.74 -11.60 -11.25
C LEU A 18 -14.39 -12.26 -11.53
N GLU A 19 -13.31 -11.76 -10.89
CA GLU A 19 -11.97 -12.33 -11.03
C GLU A 19 -11.92 -13.75 -10.47
N TRP A 20 -12.54 -13.99 -9.31
CA TRP A 20 -12.64 -15.34 -8.74
C TRP A 20 -13.40 -16.30 -9.62
N ARG A 21 -14.57 -15.88 -10.16
CA ARG A 21 -15.31 -16.68 -11.13
C ARG A 21 -14.45 -17.01 -12.36
N TYR A 22 -13.68 -16.04 -12.86
CA TYR A 22 -12.77 -16.25 -13.97
C TYR A 22 -11.68 -17.27 -13.61
N SER A 23 -11.07 -17.19 -12.41
CA SER A 23 -10.11 -18.17 -11.91
C SER A 23 -10.69 -19.58 -11.85
N LEU A 24 -11.95 -19.74 -11.43
CA LEU A 24 -12.64 -21.03 -11.42
C LEU A 24 -12.82 -21.60 -12.83
N ILE A 25 -13.16 -20.74 -13.79
CA ILE A 25 -13.32 -21.15 -15.22
C ILE A 25 -11.97 -21.59 -15.81
N GLN A 26 -10.88 -20.86 -15.49
CA GLN A 26 -9.52 -21.19 -15.95
C GLN A 26 -8.90 -22.38 -15.20
N ASN A 27 -9.46 -22.76 -14.06
CA ASN A 27 -8.94 -23.80 -13.15
C ASN A 27 -7.46 -23.59 -12.77
N ASP A 28 -7.05 -22.33 -12.53
CA ASP A 28 -5.66 -21.93 -12.33
C ASP A 28 -5.24 -21.73 -10.86
N ASN A 29 -6.17 -21.95 -9.92
CA ASN A 29 -5.93 -21.89 -8.47
C ASN A 29 -5.38 -20.54 -7.94
N ARG A 30 -5.58 -19.43 -8.67
CA ARG A 30 -5.13 -18.09 -8.21
C ARG A 30 -5.93 -17.58 -7.02
N TYR A 31 -7.14 -18.12 -6.82
CA TYR A 31 -7.97 -17.88 -5.65
C TYR A 31 -8.02 -19.12 -4.77
N LYS A 32 -7.72 -18.93 -3.48
CA LYS A 32 -7.93 -19.92 -2.43
C LYS A 32 -8.87 -19.35 -1.38
N ILE A 33 -9.98 -20.04 -1.09
CA ILE A 33 -11.02 -19.56 -0.17
C ILE A 33 -10.44 -19.08 1.17
N SER A 34 -9.56 -19.89 1.79
CA SER A 34 -8.94 -19.54 3.06
C SER A 34 -8.11 -18.27 2.99
N ASN A 35 -7.33 -18.07 1.91
CA ASN A 35 -6.53 -16.87 1.72
C ASN A 35 -7.40 -15.64 1.48
N THR A 36 -8.41 -15.77 0.61
CA THR A 36 -9.37 -14.68 0.36
C THR A 36 -10.12 -14.29 1.63
N ALA A 37 -10.56 -15.25 2.43
CA ALA A 37 -11.22 -14.98 3.70
C ALA A 37 -10.31 -14.22 4.68
N ILE A 38 -9.03 -14.59 4.77
CA ILE A 38 -8.03 -13.87 5.56
C ILE A 38 -7.85 -12.44 5.05
N ASN A 39 -7.71 -12.24 3.73
CA ASN A 39 -7.59 -10.92 3.12
C ASN A 39 -8.78 -10.02 3.44
N MET A 40 -10.00 -10.55 3.30
CA MET A 40 -11.24 -9.82 3.63
C MET A 40 -11.34 -9.48 5.12
N ALA A 41 -10.95 -10.41 6.00
CA ALA A 41 -10.95 -10.16 7.45
C ALA A 41 -9.94 -9.08 7.83
N ILE A 42 -8.73 -9.09 7.25
CA ILE A 42 -7.72 -8.04 7.45
C ILE A 42 -8.27 -6.69 6.95
N GLY A 43 -8.86 -6.66 5.75
CA GLY A 43 -9.49 -5.45 5.21
C GLY A 43 -10.60 -4.89 6.10
N ALA A 44 -11.45 -5.76 6.67
CA ALA A 44 -12.47 -5.34 7.63
C ALA A 44 -11.84 -4.73 8.91
N MET A 45 -10.78 -5.33 9.43
CA MET A 45 -10.03 -4.79 10.58
C MET A 45 -9.38 -3.44 10.24
N ASP A 46 -8.82 -3.30 9.03
CA ASP A 46 -8.28 -2.02 8.56
C ASP A 46 -9.37 -0.95 8.45
N GLN A 47 -10.55 -1.27 7.90
CA GLN A 47 -11.66 -0.31 7.80
C GLN A 47 -12.16 0.16 9.18
N VAL A 48 -12.21 -0.74 10.18
CA VAL A 48 -12.53 -0.34 11.56
C VAL A 48 -11.45 0.60 12.12
N GLY A 49 -10.17 0.29 11.90
CA GLY A 49 -9.06 1.17 12.26
C GLY A 49 -9.09 2.50 11.51
N ALA A 50 -9.49 2.48 10.23
CA ALA A 50 -9.56 3.66 9.38
C ALA A 50 -10.56 4.71 9.91
N LEU A 51 -11.62 4.31 10.58
CA LEU A 51 -12.55 5.25 11.21
C LEU A 51 -11.86 6.13 12.26
N ALA A 52 -10.95 5.54 13.04
CA ALA A 52 -10.19 6.26 14.05
C ALA A 52 -9.02 7.05 13.45
N TYR A 53 -8.17 6.41 12.65
CA TYR A 53 -6.97 7.09 12.15
C TYR A 53 -7.28 8.17 11.11
N LEU A 54 -8.39 8.10 10.36
CA LEU A 54 -8.75 9.14 9.41
C LEU A 54 -9.08 10.47 10.11
N ALA A 55 -9.75 10.40 11.26
CA ALA A 55 -10.01 11.57 12.09
C ALA A 55 -8.69 12.15 12.62
N VAL A 56 -7.81 11.29 13.14
CA VAL A 56 -6.47 11.70 13.62
C VAL A 56 -5.65 12.29 12.47
N PHE A 57 -5.68 11.68 11.29
CA PHE A 57 -4.97 12.15 10.11
C PHE A 57 -5.44 13.54 9.68
N TYR A 58 -6.77 13.73 9.52
CA TYR A 58 -7.32 15.03 9.16
C TYR A 58 -7.01 16.10 10.22
N PHE A 59 -7.16 15.76 11.50
CA PHE A 59 -6.83 16.66 12.60
C PHE A 59 -5.35 17.07 12.56
N ALA A 60 -4.44 16.12 12.38
CA ALA A 60 -3.00 16.36 12.33
C ALA A 60 -2.62 17.25 11.13
N LEU A 61 -3.21 17.02 9.94
CA LEU A 61 -3.02 17.88 8.77
C LEU A 61 -3.55 19.30 9.01
N ASN A 62 -4.73 19.42 9.60
CA ASN A 62 -5.33 20.72 9.88
C ASN A 62 -4.53 21.49 10.95
N PHE A 63 -4.07 20.79 11.98
CA PHE A 63 -3.19 21.36 13.00
C PHE A 63 -1.88 21.87 12.37
N SER A 64 -1.26 21.06 11.49
CA SER A 64 -0.06 21.45 10.76
C SER A 64 -0.30 22.70 9.91
N LYS A 65 -1.41 22.78 9.17
CA LYS A 65 -1.77 23.97 8.39
C LYS A 65 -1.94 25.19 9.29
N THR A 66 -2.76 25.07 10.33
CA THR A 66 -3.12 26.21 11.17
C THR A 66 -1.95 26.84 11.90
N HIS A 67 -0.95 26.02 12.30
CA HIS A 67 0.15 26.50 13.16
C HIS A 67 1.49 26.69 12.42
N PHE A 68 1.66 26.06 11.25
CA PHE A 68 2.95 26.00 10.58
C PHE A 68 2.89 26.31 9.08
N GLU A 69 1.78 26.83 8.56
CA GLU A 69 1.67 27.21 7.14
C GLU A 69 2.71 28.28 6.77
N ILE A 70 3.53 27.97 5.75
CA ILE A 70 4.59 28.84 5.24
C ILE A 70 4.14 29.52 3.94
N PHE A 71 3.44 28.77 3.09
CA PHE A 71 2.95 29.25 1.81
C PHE A 71 1.44 29.13 1.75
N HIS A 72 0.82 30.01 0.98
CA HIS A 72 -0.62 29.97 0.74
C HIS A 72 -0.90 29.59 -0.71
N LEU A 73 -1.46 28.40 -0.93
CA LEU A 73 -1.87 27.96 -2.26
C LEU A 73 -3.35 28.30 -2.52
N PRO A 74 -3.69 28.82 -3.72
CA PRO A 74 -5.08 29.05 -4.10
C PRO A 74 -5.90 27.75 -4.05
N ASN A 75 -7.09 27.80 -3.49
CA ASN A 75 -8.00 26.66 -3.44
C ASN A 75 -8.77 26.53 -4.77
N ASP A 76 -8.04 26.10 -5.83
CA ASP A 76 -8.58 25.88 -7.16
C ASP A 76 -8.09 24.54 -7.75
N TRP A 77 -8.46 24.26 -9.01
CA TRP A 77 -8.11 23.01 -9.70
C TRP A 77 -6.60 22.72 -9.78
N ARG A 78 -5.75 23.75 -9.76
CA ARG A 78 -4.28 23.62 -9.78
C ARG A 78 -3.76 22.96 -8.52
N GLN A 79 -4.38 23.30 -7.37
CA GLN A 79 -4.02 22.64 -6.10
C GLN A 79 -4.32 21.13 -6.12
N TRP A 80 -5.44 20.72 -6.75
CA TRP A 80 -5.77 19.29 -6.93
C TRP A 80 -4.74 18.56 -7.79
N LEU A 81 -4.29 19.14 -8.90
CA LEU A 81 -3.25 18.54 -9.74
C LEU A 81 -1.91 18.44 -9.01
N LEU A 82 -1.50 19.50 -8.32
CA LEU A 82 -0.28 19.50 -7.52
C LEU A 82 -0.37 18.47 -6.38
N ALA A 83 -1.52 18.40 -5.70
CA ALA A 83 -1.76 17.42 -4.65
C ALA A 83 -1.65 15.98 -5.19
N ALA A 84 -2.18 15.68 -6.37
CA ALA A 84 -2.06 14.36 -6.98
C ALA A 84 -0.59 13.95 -7.19
N ILE A 85 0.23 14.85 -7.72
CA ILE A 85 1.66 14.61 -7.95
C ILE A 85 2.43 14.46 -6.63
N VAL A 86 2.18 15.36 -5.68
CA VAL A 86 2.91 15.39 -4.41
C VAL A 86 2.50 14.23 -3.50
N ILE A 87 1.22 13.87 -3.47
CA ILE A 87 0.73 12.68 -2.73
C ILE A 87 1.38 11.41 -3.29
N ASP A 88 1.43 11.27 -4.62
CA ASP A 88 2.06 10.11 -5.25
C ASP A 88 3.57 10.04 -4.95
N PHE A 89 4.27 11.19 -5.00
CA PHE A 89 5.67 11.30 -4.59
C PHE A 89 5.90 10.91 -3.12
N VAL A 90 5.08 11.42 -2.21
CA VAL A 90 5.17 11.10 -0.77
C VAL A 90 4.83 9.63 -0.53
N SER A 91 3.85 9.07 -1.26
CA SER A 91 3.49 7.66 -1.21
C SER A 91 4.65 6.77 -1.63
N TYR A 92 5.37 7.11 -2.71
CA TYR A 92 6.59 6.42 -3.13
C TYR A 92 7.64 6.38 -2.01
N TRP A 93 7.95 7.52 -1.38
CA TRP A 93 8.96 7.57 -0.32
C TRP A 93 8.51 6.81 0.94
N TYR A 94 7.26 6.99 1.38
CA TYR A 94 6.70 6.20 2.47
C TYR A 94 6.82 4.70 2.19
N HIS A 95 6.44 4.26 0.99
CA HIS A 95 6.48 2.87 0.57
C HIS A 95 7.92 2.32 0.57
N ARG A 96 8.86 3.06 -0.02
CA ARG A 96 10.29 2.71 -0.03
C ARG A 96 10.87 2.64 1.38
N PHE A 97 10.53 3.56 2.28
CA PHE A 97 10.95 3.49 3.67
C PHE A 97 10.30 2.34 4.43
N SER A 98 9.06 1.98 4.10
CA SER A 98 8.37 0.84 4.70
C SER A 98 9.09 -0.48 4.42
N HIS A 99 9.76 -0.63 3.29
CA HIS A 99 10.60 -1.80 2.98
C HIS A 99 12.00 -1.76 3.62
N ARG A 100 12.45 -0.62 4.13
CA ARG A 100 13.80 -0.45 4.65
C ARG A 100 13.88 -0.25 6.15
N ASN A 101 12.76 0.02 6.79
CA ASN A 101 12.66 0.26 8.23
C ASN A 101 11.78 -0.80 8.88
N HIS A 102 12.28 -1.52 9.86
CA HIS A 102 11.54 -2.62 10.50
C HIS A 102 10.23 -2.21 11.17
N LEU A 103 10.13 -1.00 11.73
CA LEU A 103 8.89 -0.54 12.33
C LEU A 103 7.82 -0.27 11.25
N LEU A 104 8.21 0.41 10.17
CA LEU A 104 7.31 0.67 9.05
C LEU A 104 6.96 -0.63 8.32
N TRP A 105 7.94 -1.53 8.17
CA TRP A 105 7.75 -2.88 7.63
C TRP A 105 6.76 -3.69 8.46
N ALA A 106 6.79 -3.59 9.79
CA ALA A 106 5.81 -4.27 10.64
C ALA A 106 4.36 -3.87 10.33
N GLY A 107 4.13 -2.63 9.90
CA GLY A 107 2.83 -2.19 9.39
C GLY A 107 2.55 -2.61 7.94
N HIS A 108 3.59 -2.86 7.13
CA HIS A 108 3.46 -3.11 5.68
C HIS A 108 3.57 -4.58 5.28
N VAL A 109 4.30 -5.39 6.04
CA VAL A 109 4.53 -6.82 5.74
C VAL A 109 3.25 -7.63 5.60
N THR A 110 2.19 -7.27 6.31
CA THR A 110 0.86 -7.88 6.17
C THR A 110 0.42 -7.89 4.71
N HIS A 111 0.66 -6.80 3.98
CA HIS A 111 0.33 -6.64 2.57
C HIS A 111 1.10 -7.61 1.68
N HIS A 112 2.38 -7.86 1.95
CA HIS A 112 3.24 -8.77 1.19
C HIS A 112 3.15 -10.24 1.61
N SER A 113 2.50 -10.56 2.71
CA SER A 113 2.58 -11.89 3.31
C SER A 113 1.69 -12.96 2.66
N SER A 114 0.88 -12.62 1.67
CA SER A 114 0.07 -13.59 0.90
C SER A 114 0.91 -14.33 -0.13
N ASN A 115 0.71 -15.65 -0.25
CA ASN A 115 1.30 -16.48 -1.31
C ASN A 115 0.43 -16.50 -2.60
N HIS A 116 -0.70 -15.81 -2.60
CA HIS A 116 -1.57 -15.61 -3.75
C HIS A 116 -1.63 -14.13 -4.09
N PHE A 117 -1.80 -13.81 -5.37
CA PHE A 117 -1.91 -12.43 -5.83
C PHE A 117 -3.13 -12.27 -6.74
N ASN A 118 -4.13 -11.52 -6.25
CA ASN A 118 -5.41 -11.27 -6.90
C ASN A 118 -6.06 -10.03 -6.26
N PHE A 119 -7.20 -9.56 -6.77
CA PHE A 119 -7.85 -8.36 -6.24
C PHE A 119 -8.11 -8.37 -4.73
N SER A 120 -8.33 -9.54 -4.11
CA SER A 120 -8.53 -9.58 -2.66
C SER A 120 -7.30 -9.12 -1.86
N ASN A 121 -6.10 -9.18 -2.44
CA ASN A 121 -4.87 -8.67 -1.82
C ASN A 121 -4.89 -7.16 -1.64
N GLY A 122 -5.63 -6.41 -2.46
CA GLY A 122 -5.84 -4.97 -2.28
C GLY A 122 -6.48 -4.61 -0.94
N PHE A 123 -7.21 -5.54 -0.30
CA PHE A 123 -7.75 -5.37 1.06
C PHE A 123 -6.78 -5.79 2.17
N ARG A 124 -5.65 -6.42 1.84
CA ARG A 124 -4.71 -6.94 2.82
C ARG A 124 -3.80 -5.83 3.37
N THR A 125 -4.39 -4.87 4.06
CA THR A 125 -3.70 -3.70 4.63
C THR A 125 -3.78 -3.73 6.15
N SER A 126 -2.63 -3.59 6.83
CA SER A 126 -2.60 -3.52 8.29
C SER A 126 -3.21 -2.21 8.80
N PRO A 127 -4.05 -2.23 9.85
CA PRO A 127 -4.59 -1.02 10.48
C PRO A 127 -3.53 -0.02 10.95
N PHE A 128 -2.31 -0.48 11.22
CA PHE A 128 -1.19 0.38 11.63
C PHE A 128 -0.57 1.17 10.48
N GLN A 129 -0.74 0.73 9.25
CA GLN A 129 -0.15 1.38 8.08
C GLN A 129 -0.66 2.83 7.92
N GLY A 130 -1.95 3.06 8.19
CA GLY A 130 -2.54 4.39 8.15
C GLY A 130 -1.88 5.37 9.14
N LEU A 131 -1.60 4.92 10.37
CA LEU A 131 -0.94 5.73 11.39
C LEU A 131 0.52 6.05 11.02
N PHE A 132 1.25 5.07 10.51
CA PHE A 132 2.66 5.25 10.12
C PHE A 132 2.85 6.18 8.91
N ARG A 133 1.82 6.41 8.12
CA ARG A 133 1.82 7.37 7.00
C ARG A 133 1.75 8.82 7.48
N ILE A 134 1.09 9.10 8.61
CA ILE A 134 0.82 10.47 9.07
C ILE A 134 2.05 11.38 9.02
N PRO A 135 3.22 11.02 9.60
CA PRO A 135 4.39 11.90 9.62
C PRO A 135 4.88 12.33 8.23
N PHE A 136 4.70 11.49 7.21
CA PHE A 136 5.15 11.78 5.85
C PHE A 136 4.30 12.84 5.15
N TYR A 137 3.03 12.97 5.56
CA TYR A 137 2.09 13.92 4.95
C TYR A 137 2.01 15.25 5.70
N LEU A 138 2.47 15.33 6.96
CA LEU A 138 2.42 16.55 7.77
C LEU A 138 3.11 17.77 7.13
N PRO A 139 4.21 17.64 6.38
CA PRO A 139 4.83 18.79 5.72
C PRO A 139 3.95 19.42 4.63
N LEU A 140 3.00 18.72 4.04
CA LEU A 140 2.23 19.21 2.90
C LEU A 140 1.31 20.41 3.25
N PRO A 141 0.55 20.38 4.36
CA PRO A 141 -0.21 21.56 4.78
C PRO A 141 0.67 22.76 5.10
N MET A 142 1.91 22.55 5.58
CA MET A 142 2.88 23.63 5.81
C MET A 142 3.25 24.34 4.50
N LEU A 143 3.25 23.60 3.38
CA LEU A 143 3.48 24.13 2.04
C LEU A 143 2.21 24.75 1.41
N GLY A 144 1.11 24.88 2.18
CA GLY A 144 -0.12 25.55 1.76
C GLY A 144 -1.20 24.64 1.20
N PHE A 145 -1.00 23.31 1.15
CA PHE A 145 -2.04 22.40 0.69
C PHE A 145 -3.23 22.35 1.66
N ASP A 146 -4.43 22.34 1.10
CA ASP A 146 -5.65 22.15 1.87
C ASP A 146 -5.75 20.71 2.41
N PRO A 147 -5.95 20.50 3.73
CA PRO A 147 -6.07 19.18 4.33
C PRO A 147 -7.14 18.29 3.70
N LEU A 148 -8.27 18.88 3.26
CA LEU A 148 -9.34 18.13 2.64
C LEU A 148 -8.93 17.63 1.25
N ILE A 149 -8.27 18.48 0.45
CA ILE A 149 -7.75 18.11 -0.87
C ILE A 149 -6.75 16.97 -0.71
N LEU A 150 -5.84 17.04 0.29
CA LEU A 150 -4.88 15.98 0.56
C LEU A 150 -5.58 14.65 0.92
N VAL A 151 -6.56 14.68 1.81
CA VAL A 151 -7.30 13.47 2.21
C VAL A 151 -8.05 12.85 1.05
N VAL A 152 -8.75 13.66 0.24
CA VAL A 152 -9.49 13.15 -0.92
C VAL A 152 -8.55 12.57 -1.96
N THR A 153 -7.48 13.29 -2.29
CA THR A 153 -6.48 12.82 -3.26
C THR A 153 -5.84 11.51 -2.80
N PHE A 154 -5.43 11.43 -1.53
CA PHE A 154 -4.89 10.20 -0.94
C PHE A 154 -5.87 9.02 -1.04
N LYS A 155 -7.16 9.25 -0.90
CA LYS A 155 -8.17 8.19 -1.06
C LYS A 155 -8.35 7.76 -2.51
N VAL A 156 -8.22 8.70 -3.46
CA VAL A 156 -8.27 8.39 -4.90
C VAL A 156 -7.07 7.53 -5.30
N THR A 157 -5.86 7.76 -4.75
CA THR A 157 -4.72 6.89 -5.03
C THR A 157 -4.96 5.45 -4.58
N GLY A 158 -5.68 5.24 -3.48
CA GLY A 158 -6.06 3.90 -3.01
C GLY A 158 -6.94 3.10 -3.98
N LEU A 159 -7.69 3.77 -4.88
CA LEU A 159 -8.43 3.08 -5.96
C LEU A 159 -7.47 2.45 -6.96
N TRP A 160 -6.44 3.21 -7.35
CA TRP A 160 -5.42 2.71 -8.26
C TRP A 160 -4.65 1.53 -7.65
N ASP A 161 -4.25 1.70 -6.38
CA ASP A 161 -3.56 0.63 -5.63
C ASP A 161 -4.38 -0.66 -5.59
N PHE A 162 -5.71 -0.58 -5.47
CA PHE A 162 -6.57 -1.77 -5.56
C PHE A 162 -6.55 -2.39 -6.96
N LEU A 163 -6.70 -1.59 -8.02
CA LEU A 163 -6.84 -2.07 -9.41
C LEU A 163 -5.57 -2.76 -9.94
N VAL A 164 -4.40 -2.45 -9.39
CA VAL A 164 -3.15 -3.10 -9.81
C VAL A 164 -2.92 -4.48 -9.18
N HIS A 165 -3.76 -4.91 -8.22
CA HIS A 165 -3.65 -6.22 -7.56
C HIS A 165 -4.31 -7.35 -8.36
N THR A 166 -3.89 -7.56 -9.60
CA THR A 166 -4.41 -8.66 -10.41
C THR A 166 -3.31 -9.40 -11.17
N SER A 167 -3.46 -10.72 -11.28
CA SER A 167 -2.59 -11.57 -12.09
C SER A 167 -3.12 -11.80 -13.51
N TYR A 168 -4.30 -11.28 -13.86
CA TYR A 168 -4.91 -11.54 -15.16
C TYR A 168 -4.67 -10.45 -16.19
N ILE A 169 -4.26 -9.26 -15.77
CA ILE A 169 -3.88 -8.18 -16.67
C ILE A 169 -2.36 -8.26 -16.91
N ASN A 170 -1.99 -8.54 -18.15
CA ASN A 170 -0.60 -8.56 -18.60
C ASN A 170 -0.05 -7.12 -18.75
N LYS A 171 1.07 -6.97 -19.44
CA LYS A 171 1.66 -5.65 -19.73
C LYS A 171 0.69 -4.79 -20.54
N LEU A 172 0.57 -3.52 -20.15
CA LEU A 172 -0.32 -2.53 -20.77
C LEU A 172 0.39 -1.65 -21.83
N GLY A 173 1.54 -2.11 -22.35
CA GLY A 173 2.26 -1.45 -23.42
C GLY A 173 2.72 -0.04 -23.05
N PRO A 174 2.42 1.01 -23.86
CA PRO A 174 2.91 2.37 -23.61
C PRO A 174 2.51 2.95 -22.24
N LEU A 175 1.41 2.51 -21.64
CA LEU A 175 1.00 2.99 -20.32
C LEU A 175 2.03 2.66 -19.23
N GLU A 176 2.81 1.58 -19.39
CA GLU A 176 3.89 1.19 -18.48
C GLU A 176 5.09 2.14 -18.48
N THR A 177 5.13 3.07 -19.41
CA THR A 177 6.18 4.10 -19.39
C THR A 177 5.94 5.16 -18.32
N VAL A 178 4.68 5.39 -17.95
CA VAL A 178 4.26 6.46 -17.03
C VAL A 178 3.60 5.92 -15.78
N PHE A 179 2.71 4.93 -15.91
CA PHE A 179 1.89 4.45 -14.81
C PHE A 179 2.39 3.13 -14.22
N VAL A 180 2.17 2.96 -12.91
CA VAL A 180 2.26 1.65 -12.26
C VAL A 180 1.12 0.79 -12.78
N THR A 181 1.45 -0.37 -13.33
CA THR A 181 0.49 -1.34 -13.89
C THR A 181 0.47 -2.60 -13.03
N PRO A 182 -0.47 -3.52 -13.25
CA PRO A 182 -0.45 -4.83 -12.58
C PRO A 182 0.88 -5.57 -12.74
N SER A 183 1.54 -5.47 -13.91
CA SER A 183 2.87 -6.05 -14.15
C SER A 183 3.92 -5.47 -13.20
N HIS A 184 3.97 -4.15 -13.03
CA HIS A 184 4.90 -3.49 -12.11
C HIS A 184 4.61 -3.87 -10.65
N HIS A 185 3.33 -3.97 -10.29
CA HIS A 185 2.93 -4.27 -8.91
C HIS A 185 3.14 -5.75 -8.55
N ARG A 186 3.01 -6.68 -9.53
CA ARG A 186 3.43 -8.07 -9.34
C ARG A 186 4.92 -8.18 -9.01
N VAL A 187 5.78 -7.47 -9.75
CA VAL A 187 7.22 -7.40 -9.44
C VAL A 187 7.44 -6.90 -8.02
N HIS A 188 6.73 -5.85 -7.60
CA HIS A 188 6.83 -5.30 -6.26
C HIS A 188 6.48 -6.33 -5.17
N HIS A 189 5.46 -7.15 -5.39
CA HIS A 189 5.06 -8.24 -4.48
C HIS A 189 5.89 -9.51 -4.61
N GLY A 190 6.84 -9.55 -5.56
CA GLY A 190 7.69 -10.71 -5.83
C GLY A 190 8.81 -10.86 -4.81
N LYS A 191 8.99 -12.09 -4.27
CA LYS A 191 10.16 -12.44 -3.45
C LYS A 191 11.33 -13.02 -4.23
N ASN A 192 11.27 -13.01 -5.57
CA ASN A 192 12.38 -13.32 -6.45
C ASN A 192 13.55 -12.37 -6.17
N GLU A 193 14.80 -12.85 -6.20
CA GLU A 193 15.98 -12.03 -5.88
C GLU A 193 16.08 -10.74 -6.72
N CYS A 194 15.73 -10.81 -8.02
CA CYS A 194 15.74 -9.67 -8.93
C CYS A 194 14.60 -8.66 -8.67
N TYR A 195 13.58 -9.04 -7.90
CA TYR A 195 12.40 -8.22 -7.62
C TYR A 195 12.41 -7.57 -6.23
N ILE A 196 13.34 -8.00 -5.36
CA ILE A 196 13.48 -7.44 -4.02
C ILE A 196 13.77 -5.94 -4.10
N ASP A 197 13.06 -5.16 -3.30
CA ASP A 197 13.23 -3.71 -3.20
C ASP A 197 13.01 -2.96 -4.54
N LYS A 198 12.02 -3.38 -5.34
CA LYS A 198 11.66 -2.79 -6.63
C LYS A 198 10.23 -2.27 -6.68
N ASN A 199 9.99 -1.30 -7.57
CA ASN A 199 8.69 -0.77 -7.98
C ASN A 199 7.80 -0.28 -6.82
N TYR A 200 8.26 0.76 -6.12
CA TYR A 200 7.54 1.37 -4.98
C TYR A 200 6.47 2.39 -5.36
N GLY A 201 6.36 2.77 -6.65
CA GLY A 201 5.37 3.73 -7.12
C GLY A 201 3.94 3.33 -6.78
N SER A 202 3.09 4.31 -6.51
CA SER A 202 1.65 4.09 -6.32
C SER A 202 0.92 4.24 -7.67
N ILE A 203 0.87 5.45 -8.26
CA ILE A 203 0.28 5.69 -9.58
C ILE A 203 1.35 5.83 -10.65
N LEU A 204 2.41 6.60 -10.38
CA LEU A 204 3.46 6.92 -11.36
C LEU A 204 4.70 6.05 -11.15
N ILE A 205 5.05 5.25 -12.16
CA ILE A 205 6.30 4.47 -12.19
C ILE A 205 7.53 5.38 -12.41
N LEU A 206 7.31 6.64 -12.70
CA LEU A 206 8.37 7.63 -12.96
C LEU A 206 9.31 7.79 -11.76
N TRP A 207 8.81 7.68 -10.53
CA TRP A 207 9.63 7.75 -9.32
C TRP A 207 10.61 6.60 -9.23
N ASP A 208 10.17 5.39 -9.56
CA ASP A 208 11.05 4.22 -9.58
C ASP A 208 12.15 4.36 -10.62
N LYS A 209 11.82 4.89 -11.81
CA LYS A 209 12.81 5.17 -12.85
C LYS A 209 13.79 6.25 -12.41
N LEU A 210 13.30 7.34 -11.81
CA LEU A 210 14.12 8.45 -11.35
C LEU A 210 15.08 8.06 -10.21
N PHE A 211 14.62 7.22 -9.27
CA PHE A 211 15.39 6.84 -8.08
C PHE A 211 16.02 5.44 -8.16
N GLY A 212 16.04 4.82 -9.35
CA GLY A 212 16.76 3.57 -9.63
C GLY A 212 16.16 2.32 -8.99
N THR A 213 14.87 2.35 -8.68
CA THR A 213 14.14 1.18 -8.11
C THR A 213 13.24 0.49 -9.12
N PHE A 214 13.25 0.92 -10.39
CA PHE A 214 12.46 0.29 -11.44
C PHE A 214 12.99 -1.08 -11.81
N GLN A 215 12.07 -2.03 -11.96
CA GLN A 215 12.34 -3.36 -12.51
C GLN A 215 11.15 -3.83 -13.37
N GLU A 216 11.44 -4.26 -14.57
CA GLU A 216 10.46 -4.88 -15.46
C GLU A 216 10.15 -6.32 -15.01
N GLU A 217 8.91 -6.78 -15.21
CA GLU A 217 8.54 -8.18 -15.03
C GLU A 217 9.16 -9.06 -16.12
N LYS A 218 10.11 -9.92 -15.77
CA LYS A 218 10.88 -10.76 -16.71
C LYS A 218 10.70 -12.24 -16.48
N GLU A 219 10.42 -12.65 -15.25
CA GLU A 219 10.27 -14.04 -14.85
C GLU A 219 9.00 -14.23 -14.01
N THR A 220 8.55 -15.47 -13.88
CA THR A 220 7.38 -15.80 -13.07
C THR A 220 7.56 -15.33 -11.64
N VAL A 221 6.59 -14.55 -11.16
CA VAL A 221 6.64 -13.97 -9.83
C VAL A 221 6.30 -15.02 -8.78
N VAL A 222 7.13 -15.11 -7.75
CA VAL A 222 6.90 -15.93 -6.56
C VAL A 222 6.50 -15.01 -5.42
N TYR A 223 5.28 -15.18 -4.90
CA TYR A 223 4.69 -14.31 -3.88
C TYR A 223 4.98 -14.77 -2.44
N GLY A 224 4.73 -13.89 -1.49
CA GLY A 224 4.94 -14.11 -0.06
C GLY A 224 6.23 -13.48 0.46
N VAL A 225 6.51 -13.67 1.74
CA VAL A 225 7.71 -13.15 2.40
C VAL A 225 8.79 -14.24 2.53
N LYS A 226 10.06 -13.84 2.65
CA LYS A 226 11.20 -14.76 2.80
C LYS A 226 11.31 -15.41 4.18
N SER A 227 10.55 -14.93 5.17
CA SER A 227 10.53 -15.50 6.51
C SER A 227 9.73 -16.81 6.55
N ASP A 228 9.89 -17.59 7.64
CA ASP A 228 9.11 -18.81 7.92
C ASP A 228 7.63 -18.51 8.28
N TYR A 229 7.13 -17.37 7.86
CA TYR A 229 5.75 -16.97 8.09
C TYR A 229 4.79 -17.91 7.38
N GLN A 230 3.82 -18.43 8.13
CA GLN A 230 2.69 -19.17 7.57
C GLN A 230 1.40 -18.37 7.75
N ASP A 231 0.66 -18.24 6.65
CA ASP A 231 -0.59 -17.49 6.60
C ASP A 231 -1.72 -18.30 7.26
N SER A 232 -1.80 -18.23 8.60
CA SER A 232 -2.71 -19.05 9.42
C SER A 232 -4.01 -18.35 9.78
N ASN A 233 -3.96 -17.02 10.05
CA ASN A 233 -5.12 -16.23 10.44
C ASN A 233 -4.82 -14.71 10.34
N PRO A 234 -5.87 -13.84 10.32
CA PRO A 234 -5.71 -12.39 10.16
C PRO A 234 -4.87 -11.74 11.26
N VAL A 235 -5.06 -12.14 12.51
CA VAL A 235 -4.34 -11.57 13.66
C VAL A 235 -2.86 -11.91 13.57
N ASN A 236 -2.52 -13.14 13.18
CA ASN A 236 -1.13 -13.51 12.99
C ASN A 236 -0.50 -12.71 11.84
N ALA A 237 -1.20 -12.53 10.74
CA ALA A 237 -0.72 -11.73 9.60
C ALA A 237 -0.37 -10.30 10.00
N ILE A 238 -1.19 -9.66 10.84
CA ILE A 238 -0.97 -8.28 11.29
C ILE A 238 0.18 -8.19 12.31
N PHE A 239 0.27 -9.12 13.25
CA PHE A 239 1.12 -8.95 14.43
C PHE A 239 2.42 -9.76 14.39
N TYR A 240 2.65 -10.67 13.42
CA TYR A 240 3.80 -11.55 13.48
C TYR A 240 5.14 -10.80 13.47
N HIS A 241 5.28 -9.75 12.63
CA HIS A 241 6.52 -8.98 12.56
C HIS A 241 6.67 -8.03 13.76
N PHE A 242 5.57 -7.51 14.31
CA PHE A 242 5.61 -6.75 15.57
C PHE A 242 6.13 -7.62 16.73
N ARG A 243 5.63 -8.87 16.84
CA ARG A 243 6.13 -9.80 17.85
C ARG A 243 7.62 -10.12 17.66
N TRP A 244 8.03 -10.34 16.43
CA TRP A 244 9.45 -10.54 16.11
C TRP A 244 10.27 -9.31 16.49
N LEU A 245 9.83 -8.11 16.14
CA LEU A 245 10.52 -6.85 16.46
C LEU A 245 10.66 -6.66 17.97
N ILE A 246 9.57 -6.82 18.74
CA ILE A 246 9.59 -6.71 20.19
C ILE A 246 10.56 -7.73 20.80
N LYS A 247 10.48 -8.99 20.37
CA LYS A 247 11.39 -10.05 20.85
C LYS A 247 12.86 -9.66 20.57
N THR A 248 13.15 -9.22 19.35
CA THR A 248 14.51 -8.82 18.94
C THR A 248 15.01 -7.64 19.77
N CYS A 249 14.18 -6.61 20.02
CA CYS A 249 14.55 -5.47 20.85
C CYS A 249 14.86 -5.87 22.30
N ILE A 250 14.14 -6.86 22.85
CA ILE A 250 14.36 -7.34 24.24
C ILE A 250 15.60 -8.22 24.35
N THR A 251 15.86 -9.05 23.33
CA THR A 251 16.94 -10.06 23.39
C THR A 251 18.26 -9.63 22.75
N SER A 252 18.25 -8.56 21.96
CA SER A 252 19.45 -8.08 21.27
C SER A 252 20.39 -7.36 22.24
N THR A 253 21.65 -7.71 22.20
CA THR A 253 22.75 -6.99 22.88
C THR A 253 23.30 -5.82 22.05
N SER A 254 22.78 -5.63 20.82
CA SER A 254 23.23 -4.62 19.85
C SER A 254 22.03 -3.86 19.28
N TRP A 255 22.15 -2.53 19.17
CA TRP A 255 21.18 -1.66 18.50
C TRP A 255 21.20 -1.77 16.95
N LYS A 256 22.06 -2.61 16.38
CA LYS A 256 22.15 -2.83 14.93
C LYS A 256 21.09 -3.85 14.51
N ILE A 257 19.86 -3.38 14.36
CA ILE A 257 18.82 -4.14 13.66
C ILE A 257 19.09 -3.95 12.16
N GLY A 258 19.30 -5.05 11.43
CA GLY A 258 19.54 -5.04 9.98
C GLY A 258 18.42 -4.36 9.17
N ARG A 259 18.55 -4.34 7.84
CA ARG A 259 17.47 -3.83 6.98
C ARG A 259 16.27 -4.78 6.99
N ALA A 260 15.06 -4.23 6.95
CA ALA A 260 13.88 -5.01 6.61
C ALA A 260 14.01 -5.45 5.14
N HIS A 261 13.72 -6.71 4.85
CA HIS A 261 13.66 -7.24 3.49
C HIS A 261 12.42 -8.11 3.34
N VAL A 262 11.84 -8.06 2.16
CA VAL A 262 10.72 -8.92 1.73
C VAL A 262 11.10 -10.39 1.79
#